data_4d25233555ab24cceab8b7796183d434
#
_entry.id   4d25233555ab24cceab8b7796183d434
#
_cell.length_a   1.000
_cell.length_b   1.000
_cell.length_c   1.000
_cell.angle_alpha   90.00
_cell.angle_beta   90.00
_cell.angle_gamma   90.00
#
_symmetry.space_group_name_H-M   'P 1'
#
loop_
_entity.id
_entity.type
_entity.pdbx_description
1 polymer ?
#
loop_
_entity_poly.entity_id
_entity_poly.type
_entity_poly.pdbx_seq_one_letter_code
_entity_poly.pdbx_strand_id
1 'polypeptide(L)'
;STPKLCLVNFMQLILFCYLTGNNDMHLKNFSLYAPKSNYMLTPAYDLLNVAIVNPKDKEELALTLNGKKSRLQKRDFVVAAQKMGIDEKAIDKMIISFNRIMPKWNSWINSSFLSDELKQKYMDLITQRMKYLMGE
;
A
#
# COMPACT_ATOMS: atom_id res chain seq x y z
N SER A 1 -19.43 9.63 7.42
CA SER A 1 -20.30 8.62 6.85
C SER A 1 -19.49 7.39 6.43
N THR A 2 -20.12 6.23 6.43
CA THR A 2 -19.50 4.94 6.10
C THR A 2 -18.77 4.95 4.72
N PRO A 3 -19.31 5.55 3.63
CA PRO A 3 -18.61 5.60 2.35
C PRO A 3 -17.26 6.33 2.41
N LYS A 4 -17.18 7.43 3.13
CA LYS A 4 -15.92 8.19 3.26
C LYS A 4 -14.86 7.40 4.02
N LEU A 5 -15.25 6.67 5.07
CA LEU A 5 -14.34 5.79 5.80
C LEU A 5 -13.83 4.65 4.91
N CYS A 6 -14.70 4.07 4.07
CA CYS A 6 -14.30 3.02 3.12
C CYS A 6 -13.24 3.55 2.13
N LEU A 7 -13.39 4.77 1.62
CA LEU A 7 -12.41 5.37 0.71
C LEU A 7 -11.06 5.62 1.40
N VAL A 8 -11.09 6.08 2.66
CA VAL A 8 -9.87 6.26 3.48
C VAL A 8 -9.17 4.90 3.70
N ASN A 9 -9.91 3.87 4.09
CA ASN A 9 -9.37 2.52 4.29
C ASN A 9 -8.82 1.94 2.98
N PHE A 10 -9.52 2.15 1.86
CA PHE A 10 -9.05 1.74 0.55
C PHE A 10 -7.72 2.41 0.18
N MET A 11 -7.61 3.73 0.35
CA MET A 11 -6.36 4.45 0.07
C MET A 11 -5.22 4.00 0.99
N GLN A 12 -5.51 3.75 2.27
CA GLN A 12 -4.52 3.20 3.21
C GLN A 12 -4.03 1.81 2.77
N LEU A 13 -4.93 0.96 2.27
CA LEU A 13 -4.57 -0.36 1.73
C LEU A 13 -3.72 -0.24 0.45
N ILE A 14 -4.02 0.70 -0.44
CA ILE A 14 -3.21 0.95 -1.64
C ILE A 14 -1.79 1.41 -1.26
N LEU A 15 -1.65 2.33 -0.31
CA LEU A 15 -0.34 2.75 0.23
C LEU A 15 0.42 1.57 0.85
N PHE A 16 -0.27 0.72 1.61
CA PHE A 16 0.31 -0.48 2.18
C PHE A 16 0.82 -1.44 1.11
N CYS A 17 0.01 -1.74 0.08
CA CYS A 17 0.39 -2.60 -1.04
C CYS A 17 1.62 -2.04 -1.77
N TYR A 18 1.64 -0.73 -2.04
CA TYR A 18 2.80 -0.08 -2.63
C TYR A 18 4.05 -0.29 -1.76
N LEU A 19 4.00 0.06 -0.48
CA LEU A 19 5.15 -0.04 0.42
C LEU A 19 5.67 -1.48 0.55
N THR A 20 4.78 -2.45 0.65
CA THR A 20 5.13 -3.85 0.92
C THR A 20 5.39 -4.68 -0.34
N GLY A 21 5.33 -4.09 -1.52
CA GLY A 21 5.61 -4.81 -2.75
C GLY A 21 4.50 -5.75 -3.22
N ASN A 22 3.26 -5.52 -2.79
CA ASN A 22 2.10 -6.26 -3.29
C ASN A 22 1.58 -5.63 -4.57
N ASN A 23 2.08 -6.07 -5.71
CA ASN A 23 1.62 -5.65 -7.04
C ASN A 23 0.59 -6.61 -7.66
N ASP A 24 0.03 -7.53 -6.89
CA ASP A 24 -1.03 -8.45 -7.34
C ASP A 24 -2.41 -8.15 -6.72
N MET A 25 -2.56 -7.02 -6.04
CA MET A 25 -3.84 -6.60 -5.42
C MET A 25 -4.79 -6.03 -6.48
N HIS A 26 -5.36 -6.89 -7.32
CA HIS A 26 -6.36 -6.57 -8.34
C HIS A 26 -7.74 -6.32 -7.73
N LEU A 27 -8.68 -5.77 -8.51
CA LEU A 27 -10.06 -5.50 -8.05
C LEU A 27 -10.77 -6.72 -7.45
N LYS A 28 -10.49 -7.93 -7.93
CA LYS A 28 -11.01 -9.19 -7.36
C LYS A 28 -10.63 -9.43 -5.90
N ASN A 29 -9.55 -8.80 -5.43
CA ASN A 29 -9.02 -8.94 -4.07
C ASN A 29 -9.60 -7.88 -3.10
N PHE A 30 -10.54 -7.06 -3.58
CA PHE A 30 -11.32 -6.15 -2.74
C PHE A 30 -12.76 -6.64 -2.70
N SER A 31 -13.33 -6.69 -1.51
CA SER A 31 -14.72 -7.09 -1.33
C SER A 31 -15.48 -6.10 -0.49
N LEU A 32 -16.76 -5.99 -0.77
CA LEU A 32 -17.70 -5.23 0.04
C LEU A 32 -18.64 -6.20 0.77
N TYR A 33 -18.96 -5.90 2.00
CA TYR A 33 -20.03 -6.58 2.72
C TYR A 33 -21.02 -5.56 3.26
N ALA A 34 -22.23 -5.96 3.50
CA ALA A 34 -23.32 -5.06 3.87
C ALA A 34 -23.95 -5.47 5.22
N PRO A 35 -23.29 -5.15 6.35
CA PRO A 35 -23.93 -5.33 7.64
C PRO A 35 -25.05 -4.29 7.77
N LYS A 36 -26.27 -4.73 7.98
CA LYS A 36 -27.41 -3.85 8.23
C LYS A 36 -27.64 -2.80 7.12
N SER A 37 -27.56 -3.21 5.85
CA SER A 37 -27.83 -2.39 4.66
C SER A 37 -26.81 -1.30 4.31
N ASN A 38 -25.67 -1.22 5.01
CA ASN A 38 -24.59 -0.33 4.64
C ASN A 38 -23.40 -1.12 4.08
N TYR A 39 -22.92 -0.75 2.90
CA TYR A 39 -21.73 -1.36 2.32
C TYR A 39 -20.47 -0.86 3.01
N MET A 40 -19.61 -1.80 3.37
CA MET A 40 -18.29 -1.56 3.97
C MET A 40 -17.24 -2.40 3.25
N LEU A 41 -16.02 -1.85 3.14
CA LEU A 41 -14.88 -2.63 2.68
C LEU A 41 -14.57 -3.74 3.69
N THR A 42 -14.37 -4.97 3.21
CA THR A 42 -13.91 -6.07 4.05
C THR A 42 -12.50 -5.81 4.59
N PRO A 43 -12.10 -6.45 5.69
CA PRO A 43 -10.69 -6.54 6.03
C PRO A 43 -9.86 -7.04 4.84
N ALA A 44 -8.63 -6.55 4.72
CA ALA A 44 -7.73 -6.95 3.65
C ALA A 44 -7.39 -8.45 3.74
N TYR A 45 -7.29 -9.09 2.58
CA TYR A 45 -6.91 -10.49 2.44
C TYR A 45 -6.01 -10.65 1.20
N ASP A 46 -5.38 -11.80 1.05
CA ASP A 46 -4.48 -12.11 -0.07
C ASP A 46 -3.33 -11.09 -0.22
N LEU A 47 -2.73 -10.74 0.92
CA LEU A 47 -1.62 -9.79 0.99
C LEU A 47 -0.29 -10.52 0.84
N LEU A 48 0.37 -10.35 -0.30
CA LEU A 48 1.64 -10.99 -0.65
C LEU A 48 2.67 -9.93 -1.03
N ASN A 49 3.95 -10.19 -0.79
CA ASN A 49 5.00 -9.46 -1.47
C ASN A 49 5.41 -10.21 -2.75
N VAL A 50 4.97 -9.71 -3.89
CA VAL A 50 5.31 -10.26 -5.20
C VAL A 50 6.62 -9.67 -5.73
N ALA A 51 6.92 -8.43 -5.42
CA ALA A 51 8.03 -7.69 -5.99
C ALA A 51 9.41 -8.32 -5.69
N ILE A 52 9.61 -8.94 -4.51
CA ILE A 52 10.89 -9.60 -4.18
C ILE A 52 11.06 -10.97 -4.84
N VAL A 53 9.97 -11.65 -5.20
CA VAL A 53 10.00 -12.97 -5.82
C VAL A 53 9.92 -12.92 -7.35
N ASN A 54 9.36 -11.83 -7.90
CA ASN A 54 9.28 -11.60 -9.35
C ASN A 54 9.88 -10.22 -9.73
N PRO A 55 11.22 -10.07 -9.68
CA PRO A 55 11.87 -8.79 -9.95
C PRO A 55 11.80 -8.35 -11.43
N LYS A 56 11.29 -9.19 -12.32
CA LYS A 56 11.05 -8.84 -13.73
C LYS A 56 9.81 -7.97 -13.90
N ASP A 57 8.84 -8.07 -13.00
CA ASP A 57 7.68 -7.23 -13.00
C ASP A 57 8.07 -5.82 -12.54
N LYS A 58 7.80 -4.83 -13.39
CA LYS A 58 8.10 -3.42 -13.14
C LYS A 58 6.91 -2.64 -12.60
N GLU A 59 5.74 -3.27 -12.51
CA GLU A 59 4.56 -2.66 -11.91
C GLU A 59 4.72 -2.60 -10.39
N GLU A 60 4.36 -1.48 -9.80
CA GLU A 60 4.40 -1.26 -8.34
C GLU A 60 3.04 -1.46 -7.69
N LEU A 61 1.98 -1.35 -8.49
CA LEU A 61 0.59 -1.64 -8.13
C LEU A 61 -0.12 -2.37 -9.27
N ALA A 62 -1.05 -3.25 -8.94
CA ALA A 62 -1.94 -3.88 -9.91
C ALA A 62 -2.96 -2.89 -10.48
N LEU A 63 -3.45 -1.96 -9.65
CA LEU A 63 -4.39 -0.91 -10.04
C LEU A 63 -3.63 0.31 -10.56
N THR A 64 -4.21 0.94 -11.58
CA THR A 64 -3.70 2.22 -12.10
C THR A 64 -3.96 3.34 -11.09
N LEU A 65 -2.91 4.04 -10.69
CA LEU A 65 -2.96 5.20 -9.81
C LEU A 65 -2.50 6.43 -10.57
N ASN A 66 -3.35 7.44 -10.69
CA ASN A 66 -3.06 8.66 -11.47
C ASN A 66 -2.52 8.37 -12.90
N GLY A 67 -3.11 7.36 -13.56
CA GLY A 67 -2.70 6.93 -14.91
C GLY A 67 -1.42 6.08 -14.97
N LYS A 68 -0.85 5.69 -13.83
CA LYS A 68 0.42 4.95 -13.74
C LYS A 68 0.27 3.68 -12.91
N LYS A 69 1.16 2.72 -13.15
CA LYS A 69 1.35 1.51 -12.33
C LYS A 69 2.80 1.35 -11.86
N SER A 70 3.71 2.17 -12.36
CA SER A 70 5.13 2.13 -12.02
C SER A 70 5.68 3.55 -11.88
N ARG A 71 6.85 3.68 -11.23
CA ARG A 71 7.49 4.96 -10.91
C ARG A 71 6.55 5.90 -10.16
N LEU A 72 5.82 5.33 -9.22
CA LEU A 72 4.86 6.06 -8.40
C LEU A 72 5.60 6.94 -7.39
N GLN A 73 5.08 8.14 -7.22
CA GLN A 73 5.59 9.14 -6.29
C GLN A 73 4.46 9.62 -5.38
N LYS A 74 4.78 10.28 -4.28
CA LYS A 74 3.79 10.85 -3.35
C LYS A 74 2.67 11.62 -4.07
N ARG A 75 3.03 12.43 -5.08
CA ARG A 75 2.06 13.22 -5.87
C ARG A 75 0.97 12.34 -6.52
N ASP A 76 1.32 11.14 -6.98
CA ASP A 76 0.35 10.27 -7.64
C ASP A 76 -0.72 9.79 -6.65
N PHE A 77 -0.33 9.50 -5.40
CA PHE A 77 -1.25 9.16 -4.31
C PHE A 77 -2.11 10.36 -3.91
N VAL A 78 -1.53 11.55 -3.80
CA VAL A 78 -2.25 12.78 -3.46
C VAL A 78 -3.33 13.08 -4.50
N VAL A 79 -2.99 13.03 -5.80
CA VAL A 79 -3.94 13.29 -6.89
C VAL A 79 -5.08 12.26 -6.90
N ALA A 80 -4.75 10.97 -6.71
CA ALA A 80 -5.77 9.92 -6.63
C ALA A 80 -6.69 10.12 -5.41
N ALA A 81 -6.13 10.45 -4.25
CA ALA A 81 -6.87 10.71 -3.02
C ALA A 81 -7.81 11.92 -3.16
N GLN A 82 -7.34 13.01 -3.76
CA GLN A 82 -8.17 14.20 -4.01
C GLN A 82 -9.38 13.89 -4.89
N LYS A 83 -9.22 13.04 -5.92
CA LYS A 83 -10.35 12.56 -6.73
C LYS A 83 -11.36 11.74 -5.94
N MET A 84 -10.96 11.14 -4.82
CA MET A 84 -11.83 10.41 -3.89
C MET A 84 -12.39 11.31 -2.76
N GLY A 85 -12.11 12.61 -2.79
CA GLY A 85 -12.51 13.55 -1.72
C GLY A 85 -11.69 13.40 -0.43
N ILE A 86 -10.50 12.85 -0.52
CA ILE A 86 -9.53 12.74 0.58
C ILE A 86 -8.50 13.85 0.42
N ASP A 87 -8.29 14.65 1.46
CA ASP A 87 -7.32 15.74 1.40
C ASP A 87 -5.87 15.26 1.55
N GLU A 88 -4.93 16.09 1.10
CA GLU A 88 -3.49 15.78 1.15
C GLU A 88 -2.99 15.54 2.57
N LYS A 89 -3.51 16.28 3.56
CA LYS A 89 -3.13 16.12 4.96
C LYS A 89 -3.45 14.72 5.49
N ALA A 90 -4.52 14.09 4.98
CA ALA A 90 -4.85 12.71 5.34
C ALA A 90 -3.82 11.74 4.76
N ILE A 91 -3.37 11.94 3.53
CA ILE A 91 -2.28 11.15 2.93
C ILE A 91 -0.98 11.32 3.69
N ASP A 92 -0.61 12.55 4.05
CA ASP A 92 0.58 12.82 4.86
C ASP A 92 0.54 12.07 6.20
N LYS A 93 -0.60 12.09 6.88
CA LYS A 93 -0.78 11.36 8.14
C LYS A 93 -0.64 9.84 7.95
N MET A 94 -1.16 9.28 6.86
CA MET A 94 -1.01 7.86 6.55
C MET A 94 0.46 7.51 6.33
N ILE A 95 1.18 8.28 5.52
CA ILE A 95 2.62 8.07 5.25
C ILE A 95 3.43 8.16 6.54
N ILE A 96 3.22 9.18 7.37
CA ILE A 96 3.88 9.35 8.66
C ILE A 96 3.58 8.16 9.59
N SER A 97 2.34 7.68 9.59
CA SER A 97 1.94 6.51 10.40
C SER A 97 2.67 5.24 9.96
N PHE A 98 2.78 5.00 8.65
CA PHE A 98 3.55 3.88 8.11
C PHE A 98 5.05 4.02 8.41
N ASN A 99 5.62 5.20 8.25
CA ASN A 99 7.03 5.43 8.57
C ASN A 99 7.34 5.13 10.04
N ARG A 100 6.45 5.50 10.95
CA ARG A 100 6.59 5.23 12.40
C ARG A 100 6.60 3.74 12.73
N ILE A 101 5.86 2.91 11.98
CA ILE A 101 5.76 1.46 12.25
C ILE A 101 6.85 0.65 11.54
N MET A 102 7.61 1.23 10.61
CA MET A 102 8.64 0.53 9.84
C MET A 102 9.65 -0.26 10.70
N PRO A 103 10.17 0.24 11.83
CA PRO A 103 11.08 -0.54 12.67
C PRO A 103 10.45 -1.86 13.15
N LYS A 104 9.15 -1.88 13.40
CA LYS A 104 8.40 -3.08 13.76
C LYS A 104 8.24 -4.04 12.58
N TRP A 105 8.03 -3.52 11.36
CA TRP A 105 8.01 -4.34 10.15
C TRP A 105 9.37 -5.02 9.91
N ASN A 106 10.47 -4.29 10.06
CA ASN A 106 11.81 -4.85 9.95
C ASN A 106 12.05 -5.97 10.96
N SER A 107 11.57 -5.82 12.21
CA SER A 107 11.64 -6.87 13.21
C SER A 107 10.85 -8.12 12.79
N TRP A 108 9.64 -7.97 12.24
CA TRP A 108 8.83 -9.08 11.74
C TRP A 108 9.46 -9.76 10.53
N ILE A 109 10.02 -9.00 9.59
CA ILE A 109 10.72 -9.55 8.43
C ILE A 109 11.92 -10.39 8.90
N ASN A 110 12.71 -9.88 9.85
CA ASN A 110 13.85 -10.59 10.42
C ASN A 110 13.44 -11.90 11.12
N SER A 111 12.28 -11.93 11.76
CA SER A 111 11.74 -13.12 12.43
C SER A 111 11.05 -14.10 11.47
N SER A 112 10.86 -13.75 10.19
CA SER A 112 10.17 -14.58 9.22
C SER A 112 11.02 -15.76 8.75
N PHE A 113 10.38 -16.71 8.04
CA PHE A 113 11.06 -17.87 7.43
C PHE A 113 11.73 -17.55 6.08
N LEU A 114 11.77 -16.30 5.66
CA LEU A 114 12.48 -15.88 4.45
C LEU A 114 13.99 -16.14 4.59
N SER A 115 14.67 -16.40 3.46
CA SER A 115 16.14 -16.40 3.44
C SER A 115 16.68 -15.01 3.78
N ASP A 116 17.91 -14.93 4.28
CA ASP A 116 18.52 -13.64 4.64
C ASP A 116 18.62 -12.71 3.44
N GLU A 117 18.86 -13.23 2.24
CA GLU A 117 18.84 -12.47 1.00
C GLU A 117 17.46 -11.83 0.73
N LEU A 118 16.38 -12.61 0.88
CA LEU A 118 15.01 -12.11 0.68
C LEU A 118 14.59 -11.12 1.78
N LYS A 119 15.00 -11.34 3.02
CA LYS A 119 14.77 -10.38 4.13
C LYS A 119 15.39 -9.03 3.80
N GLN A 120 16.66 -9.03 3.36
CA GLN A 120 17.36 -7.79 3.01
C GLN A 120 16.67 -7.09 1.82
N LYS A 121 16.37 -7.83 0.74
CA LYS A 121 15.63 -7.28 -0.41
C LYS A 121 14.30 -6.67 -0.01
N TYR A 122 13.58 -7.29 0.92
CA TYR A 122 12.31 -6.79 1.39
C TYR A 122 12.46 -5.48 2.18
N MET A 123 13.39 -5.44 3.12
CA MET A 123 13.67 -4.23 3.89
C MET A 123 14.15 -3.09 3.01
N ASP A 124 15.01 -3.35 2.04
CA ASP A 124 15.50 -2.36 1.08
C ASP A 124 14.36 -1.80 0.23
N LEU A 125 13.45 -2.67 -0.26
CA LEU A 125 12.26 -2.26 -1.02
C LEU A 125 11.38 -1.29 -0.22
N ILE A 126 11.03 -1.66 1.01
CA ILE A 126 10.18 -0.81 1.87
C ILE A 126 10.86 0.53 2.15
N THR A 127 12.15 0.49 2.49
CA THR A 127 12.93 1.69 2.78
C THR A 127 12.99 2.63 1.58
N GLN A 128 13.28 2.10 0.40
CA GLN A 128 13.33 2.89 -0.84
C GLN A 128 11.96 3.52 -1.17
N ARG A 129 10.89 2.74 -1.09
CA ARG A 129 9.54 3.23 -1.39
C ARG A 129 9.08 4.27 -0.37
N MET A 130 9.44 4.09 0.91
CA MET A 130 9.15 5.09 1.93
C MET A 130 9.87 6.41 1.66
N LYS A 131 11.14 6.39 1.25
CA LYS A 131 11.88 7.60 0.85
C LYS A 131 11.16 8.34 -0.27
N TYR A 132 10.72 7.66 -1.32
CA TYR A 132 9.93 8.30 -2.39
C TYR A 132 8.64 8.95 -1.90
N LEU A 133 7.94 8.32 -0.94
CA LEU A 133 6.75 8.91 -0.34
C LEU A 133 7.06 10.09 0.58
N MET A 134 8.24 10.10 1.22
CA MET A 134 8.69 11.22 2.06
C MET A 134 9.27 12.38 1.25
N GLY A 135 9.52 12.17 -0.06
CA GLY A 135 10.09 13.19 -0.94
C GLY A 135 11.62 13.29 -0.88
N GLU A 136 12.26 12.18 -0.53
CA GLU A 136 13.72 12.03 -0.44
C GLU A 136 14.31 11.33 -1.69
#